data_7f94059ed98d165dace684fba881aee9
#
_entry.id   7f94059ed98d165dace684fba881aee9
#
_cell.length_a   1.000
_cell.length_b   1.000
_cell.length_c   1.000
_cell.angle_alpha   90.00
_cell.angle_beta   90.00
_cell.angle_gamma   90.00
#
_symmetry.space_group_name_H-M   'P 1'
#
loop_
_entity.id
_entity.type
_entity.pdbx_description
1 polymer ?
#
loop_
_entity_poly.entity_id
_entity_poly.type
_entity_poly.pdbx_seq_one_letter_code
_entity_poly.pdbx_strand_id
1 'polypeptide(L)'
;MKSVGIIGLGDMGSGLAKNLIKNGFETIGIDLLESRMEAFVEMGGTPAHDIAEVARKSEAVYVMVMTGAEAKQIILGDNGLIANMAVGGTVLLTATIKPAEARDIGTGMQGSGIALIDSPVSGGYPGAQGGTLTLMAAGSDAAMDKNLAVMQAVAGAIHRVGTAPGEGQTVKACLQSLIGSIFSATFEACLLYTSDAADEGLG
;
A
#
# COMPACT_ATOMS: atom_id res chain seq x y z
N MET A 1 16.30 15.47 6.01
CA MET A 1 15.94 14.25 5.23
C MET A 1 14.57 13.84 5.73
N LYS A 2 13.63 13.57 4.85
CA LYS A 2 12.25 13.22 5.26
C LYS A 2 12.25 11.78 5.79
N SER A 3 11.69 11.56 6.98
CA SER A 3 11.56 10.22 7.56
C SER A 3 10.22 9.60 7.13
N VAL A 4 10.26 8.35 6.68
CA VAL A 4 9.11 7.62 6.17
C VAL A 4 8.97 6.30 6.92
N GLY A 5 7.81 6.10 7.52
CA GLY A 5 7.45 4.87 8.17
C GLY A 5 6.88 3.84 7.20
N ILE A 6 7.05 2.57 7.53
CA ILE A 6 6.39 1.48 6.82
C ILE A 6 5.93 0.41 7.82
N ILE A 7 4.67 0.03 7.72
CA ILE A 7 4.07 -1.02 8.53
C ILE A 7 3.60 -2.14 7.61
N GLY A 8 4.19 -3.33 7.83
CA GLY A 8 4.08 -4.49 6.96
C GLY A 8 5.23 -4.54 5.95
N LEU A 9 6.15 -5.47 6.15
CA LEU A 9 7.37 -5.70 5.36
C LEU A 9 7.32 -7.02 4.57
N GLY A 10 6.11 -7.46 4.23
CA GLY A 10 5.92 -8.59 3.32
C GLY A 10 6.40 -8.28 1.90
N ASP A 11 6.02 -9.12 0.93
CA ASP A 11 6.49 -9.02 -0.48
C ASP A 11 6.36 -7.62 -1.09
N MET A 12 5.26 -6.95 -0.81
CA MET A 12 5.02 -5.59 -1.32
C MET A 12 5.74 -4.54 -0.47
N GLY A 13 5.60 -4.63 0.86
CA GLY A 13 6.17 -3.65 1.78
C GLY A 13 7.69 -3.62 1.78
N SER A 14 8.36 -4.76 1.67
CA SER A 14 9.81 -4.83 1.52
C SER A 14 10.30 -4.11 0.26
N GLY A 15 9.56 -4.23 -0.84
CA GLY A 15 9.84 -3.49 -2.07
C GLY A 15 9.67 -1.98 -1.92
N LEU A 16 8.61 -1.54 -1.23
CA LEU A 16 8.44 -0.11 -0.89
C LEU A 16 9.61 0.39 -0.05
N ALA A 17 9.97 -0.34 1.02
CA ALA A 17 11.08 0.01 1.91
C ALA A 17 12.40 0.15 1.14
N LYS A 18 12.74 -0.84 0.32
CA LYS A 18 13.94 -0.85 -0.53
C LYS A 18 14.03 0.39 -1.42
N ASN A 19 12.93 0.76 -2.06
CA ASN A 19 12.93 1.90 -2.96
C ASN A 19 12.96 3.25 -2.21
N LEU A 20 12.33 3.35 -1.04
CA LEU A 20 12.46 4.51 -0.17
C LEU A 20 13.91 4.73 0.27
N ILE A 21 14.57 3.68 0.79
CA ILE A 21 15.97 3.71 1.19
C ILE A 21 16.87 4.09 0.00
N LYS A 22 16.68 3.46 -1.16
CA LYS A 22 17.43 3.75 -2.38
C LYS A 22 17.32 5.21 -2.83
N ASN A 23 16.16 5.84 -2.61
CA ASN A 23 15.89 7.23 -2.93
C ASN A 23 16.29 8.19 -1.79
N GLY A 24 16.99 7.72 -0.76
CA GLY A 24 17.59 8.54 0.29
C GLY A 24 16.63 8.96 1.40
N PHE A 25 15.49 8.28 1.56
CA PHE A 25 14.62 8.49 2.71
C PHE A 25 15.14 7.71 3.92
N GLU A 26 15.10 8.33 5.10
CA GLU A 26 15.21 7.61 6.36
C GLU A 26 13.96 6.74 6.53
N THR A 27 14.12 5.42 6.46
CA THR A 27 13.00 4.50 6.44
C THR A 27 12.93 3.73 7.75
N ILE A 28 11.83 3.91 8.49
CA ILE A 28 11.57 3.27 9.79
C ILE A 28 10.47 2.22 9.59
N GLY A 29 10.67 0.98 10.01
CA GLY A 29 9.73 -0.09 9.69
C GLY A 29 9.47 -1.07 10.81
N ILE A 30 8.30 -1.73 10.69
CA ILE A 30 7.89 -2.82 11.57
C ILE A 30 7.12 -3.91 10.81
N ASP A 31 7.38 -5.16 11.16
CA ASP A 31 6.59 -6.34 10.79
C ASP A 31 6.50 -7.28 12.00
N LEU A 32 5.53 -8.19 11.98
CA LEU A 32 5.36 -9.19 13.03
C LEU A 32 6.39 -10.34 12.93
N LEU A 33 6.98 -10.54 11.76
CA LEU A 33 7.94 -11.62 11.52
C LEU A 33 9.37 -11.10 11.67
N GLU A 34 10.12 -11.69 12.59
CA GLU A 34 11.51 -11.34 12.88
C GLU A 34 12.41 -11.43 11.64
N SER A 35 12.26 -12.48 10.83
CA SER A 35 13.02 -12.64 9.59
C SER A 35 12.82 -11.50 8.58
N ARG A 36 11.64 -10.86 8.55
CA ARG A 36 11.39 -9.67 7.73
C ARG A 36 12.04 -8.43 8.31
N MET A 37 12.09 -8.33 9.62
CA MET A 37 12.78 -7.25 10.32
C MET A 37 14.30 -7.33 10.10
N GLU A 38 14.88 -8.53 10.18
CA GLU A 38 16.30 -8.76 9.88
C GLU A 38 16.64 -8.34 8.45
N ALA A 39 15.88 -8.82 7.46
CA ALA A 39 16.06 -8.43 6.05
C ALA A 39 15.89 -6.92 5.83
N PHE A 40 14.99 -6.27 6.57
CA PHE A 40 14.79 -4.84 6.50
C PHE A 40 16.02 -4.05 7.03
N VAL A 41 16.61 -4.52 8.13
CA VAL A 41 17.85 -3.92 8.68
C VAL A 41 19.02 -4.12 7.71
N GLU A 42 19.16 -5.29 7.10
CA GLU A 42 20.19 -5.56 6.09
C GLU A 42 20.07 -4.64 4.87
N MET A 43 18.84 -4.23 4.51
CA MET A 43 18.60 -3.23 3.46
C MET A 43 18.98 -1.79 3.86
N GLY A 44 19.32 -1.55 5.12
CA GLY A 44 19.61 -0.22 5.66
C GLY A 44 18.38 0.49 6.28
N GLY A 45 17.31 -0.23 6.55
CA GLY A 45 16.15 0.28 7.27
C GLY A 45 16.38 0.36 8.78
N THR A 46 15.68 1.24 9.44
CA THR A 46 15.71 1.39 10.91
C THR A 46 14.52 0.63 11.51
N PRO A 47 14.75 -0.43 12.30
CA PRO A 47 13.68 -1.18 12.91
C PRO A 47 13.01 -0.37 14.02
N ALA A 48 11.70 -0.53 14.17
CA ALA A 48 10.92 -0.01 15.29
C ALA A 48 10.39 -1.15 16.16
N HIS A 49 10.21 -0.87 17.45
CA HIS A 49 9.69 -1.85 18.41
C HIS A 49 8.18 -1.95 18.39
N ASP A 50 7.48 -0.86 18.03
CA ASP A 50 6.04 -0.80 17.97
C ASP A 50 5.54 0.23 16.94
N ILE A 51 4.23 0.23 16.68
CA ILE A 51 3.56 1.16 15.76
C ILE A 51 3.73 2.61 16.23
N ALA A 52 3.67 2.83 17.55
CA ALA A 52 3.81 4.17 18.11
C ALA A 52 5.21 4.77 17.88
N GLU A 53 6.25 3.95 17.89
CA GLU A 53 7.59 4.39 17.54
C GLU A 53 7.70 4.75 16.06
N VAL A 54 7.15 3.95 15.15
CA VAL A 54 7.06 4.30 13.72
C VAL A 54 6.35 5.64 13.55
N ALA A 55 5.22 5.81 14.22
CA ALA A 55 4.40 7.03 14.16
C ALA A 55 5.18 8.27 14.62
N ARG A 56 5.83 8.19 15.78
CA ARG A 56 6.58 9.32 16.35
C ARG A 56 7.78 9.75 15.52
N LYS A 57 8.43 8.81 14.83
CA LYS A 57 9.65 9.05 14.07
C LYS A 57 9.40 9.40 12.60
N SER A 58 8.16 9.33 12.11
CA SER A 58 7.86 9.44 10.68
C SER A 58 6.95 10.61 10.35
N GLU A 59 7.25 11.31 9.26
CA GLU A 59 6.40 12.36 8.70
C GLU A 59 5.29 11.79 7.78
N ALA A 60 5.56 10.64 7.17
CA ALA A 60 4.62 9.89 6.35
C ALA A 60 4.75 8.41 6.65
N VAL A 61 3.65 7.65 6.70
CA VAL A 61 3.66 6.21 7.01
C VAL A 61 2.88 5.44 5.97
N TYR A 62 3.54 4.50 5.30
CA TYR A 62 2.89 3.49 4.48
C TYR A 62 2.28 2.38 5.35
N VAL A 63 1.03 2.05 5.09
CA VAL A 63 0.33 0.91 5.71
C VAL A 63 0.09 -0.14 4.62
N MET A 64 0.88 -1.22 4.64
CA MET A 64 0.87 -2.29 3.65
C MET A 64 0.60 -3.64 4.34
N VAL A 65 -0.65 -3.86 4.71
CA VAL A 65 -1.13 -5.03 5.44
C VAL A 65 -2.18 -5.80 4.64
N MET A 66 -2.64 -6.94 5.16
CA MET A 66 -3.49 -7.86 4.40
C MET A 66 -4.97 -7.51 4.47
N THR A 67 -5.44 -6.91 5.57
CA THR A 67 -6.88 -6.72 5.83
C THR A 67 -7.22 -5.30 6.25
N GLY A 68 -8.49 -4.89 5.99
CA GLY A 68 -9.01 -3.61 6.48
C GLY A 68 -9.08 -3.53 7.99
N ALA A 69 -9.31 -4.66 8.67
CA ALA A 69 -9.32 -4.72 10.13
C ALA A 69 -7.93 -4.43 10.72
N GLU A 70 -6.87 -5.01 10.16
CA GLU A 70 -5.49 -4.69 10.53
C GLU A 70 -5.16 -3.22 10.26
N ALA A 71 -5.49 -2.72 9.06
CA ALA A 71 -5.26 -1.32 8.72
C ALA A 71 -5.98 -0.37 9.70
N LYS A 72 -7.23 -0.67 10.05
CA LYS A 72 -8.01 0.11 11.00
C LYS A 72 -7.37 0.10 12.40
N GLN A 73 -6.95 -1.06 12.88
CA GLN A 73 -6.30 -1.19 14.19
C GLN A 73 -4.96 -0.44 14.25
N ILE A 74 -4.17 -0.51 13.17
CA ILE A 74 -2.88 0.20 13.06
C ILE A 74 -3.09 1.71 13.04
N ILE A 75 -4.09 2.19 12.34
CA ILE A 75 -4.31 3.63 12.17
C ILE A 75 -5.05 4.22 13.35
N LEU A 76 -6.15 3.59 13.80
CA LEU A 76 -7.11 4.14 14.76
C LEU A 76 -7.02 3.53 16.16
N GLY A 77 -6.22 2.47 16.38
CA GLY A 77 -6.08 1.83 17.70
C GLY A 77 -5.47 2.76 18.75
N ASP A 78 -5.59 2.41 20.03
CA ASP A 78 -5.13 3.22 21.17
C ASP A 78 -3.64 3.60 21.09
N ASN A 79 -2.80 2.72 20.56
CA ASN A 79 -1.38 2.95 20.27
C ASN A 79 -1.10 3.07 18.77
N GLY A 80 -2.13 3.41 17.99
CA GLY A 80 -2.06 3.51 16.55
C GLY A 80 -1.40 4.79 16.05
N LEU A 81 -1.46 4.95 14.73
CA LEU A 81 -0.78 6.06 14.06
C LEU A 81 -1.34 7.41 14.47
N ILE A 82 -2.67 7.59 14.49
CA ILE A 82 -3.26 8.90 14.82
C ILE A 82 -3.03 9.34 16.25
N ALA A 83 -2.81 8.40 17.17
CA ALA A 83 -2.52 8.71 18.56
C ALA A 83 -1.07 9.17 18.81
N ASN A 84 -0.16 8.86 17.88
CA ASN A 84 1.28 9.03 18.10
C ASN A 84 2.00 9.85 17.02
N MET A 85 1.42 10.06 15.84
CA MET A 85 2.01 10.91 14.80
C MET A 85 1.89 12.39 15.15
N ALA A 86 2.87 13.16 14.71
CA ALA A 86 2.79 14.62 14.79
C ALA A 86 1.66 15.16 13.87
N VAL A 87 0.98 16.21 14.32
CA VAL A 87 0.01 16.93 13.50
C VAL A 87 0.66 17.39 12.18
N GLY A 88 -0.06 17.21 11.09
CA GLY A 88 0.44 17.45 9.74
C GLY A 88 1.13 16.24 9.12
N GLY A 89 1.27 15.12 9.83
CA GLY A 89 1.72 13.85 9.26
C GLY A 89 0.76 13.30 8.20
N THR A 90 1.18 12.25 7.51
CA THR A 90 0.37 11.63 6.45
C THR A 90 0.41 10.10 6.56
N VAL A 91 -0.74 9.47 6.49
CA VAL A 91 -0.89 8.02 6.31
C VAL A 91 -1.14 7.72 4.83
N LEU A 92 -0.32 6.86 4.25
CA LEU A 92 -0.51 6.30 2.90
C LEU A 92 -1.05 4.88 3.06
N LEU A 93 -2.34 4.72 2.86
CA LEU A 93 -3.03 3.43 2.95
C LEU A 93 -2.89 2.70 1.62
N THR A 94 -1.89 1.83 1.54
CA THR A 94 -1.56 1.08 0.32
C THR A 94 -2.07 -0.36 0.32
N ALA A 95 -2.55 -0.83 1.46
CA ALA A 95 -3.30 -2.08 1.56
C ALA A 95 -4.51 -2.08 0.61
N THR A 96 -4.78 -3.21 -0.05
CA THR A 96 -6.01 -3.38 -0.83
C THR A 96 -7.13 -3.87 0.08
N ILE A 97 -8.08 -2.99 0.38
CA ILE A 97 -9.19 -3.23 1.29
C ILE A 97 -10.53 -2.84 0.63
N LYS A 98 -11.64 -3.06 1.30
CA LYS A 98 -12.94 -2.61 0.76
C LYS A 98 -13.04 -1.08 0.77
N PRO A 99 -13.66 -0.45 -0.24
CA PRO A 99 -13.86 1.00 -0.24
C PRO A 99 -14.59 1.52 1.02
N ALA A 100 -15.51 0.75 1.58
CA ALA A 100 -16.21 1.09 2.81
C ALA A 100 -15.24 1.15 4.01
N GLU A 101 -14.31 0.19 4.12
CA GLU A 101 -13.32 0.16 5.21
C GLU A 101 -12.39 1.37 5.14
N ALA A 102 -11.96 1.78 3.93
CA ALA A 102 -11.16 3.00 3.75
C ALA A 102 -11.93 4.27 4.15
N ARG A 103 -13.23 4.34 3.84
CA ARG A 103 -14.10 5.45 4.29
C ARG A 103 -14.25 5.48 5.81
N ASP A 104 -14.42 4.32 6.44
CA ASP A 104 -14.53 4.20 7.90
C ASP A 104 -13.22 4.67 8.58
N ILE A 105 -12.07 4.27 8.04
CA ILE A 105 -10.77 4.74 8.51
C ILE A 105 -10.67 6.27 8.36
N GLY A 106 -11.02 6.80 7.18
CA GLY A 106 -11.01 8.25 6.96
C GLY A 106 -11.92 9.02 7.90
N THR A 107 -13.10 8.47 8.22
CA THR A 107 -14.01 9.04 9.21
C THR A 107 -13.37 9.04 10.62
N GLY A 108 -12.74 7.93 11.01
CA GLY A 108 -12.07 7.82 12.31
C GLY A 108 -10.85 8.74 12.45
N MET A 109 -10.26 9.19 11.35
CA MET A 109 -9.13 10.13 11.34
C MET A 109 -9.55 11.61 11.40
N GLN A 110 -10.85 11.92 11.27
CA GLN A 110 -11.32 13.31 11.30
C GLN A 110 -10.92 14.00 12.61
N GLY A 111 -10.44 15.24 12.49
CA GLY A 111 -10.00 16.03 13.64
C GLY A 111 -8.61 15.69 14.19
N SER A 112 -7.94 14.63 13.72
CA SER A 112 -6.58 14.25 14.18
C SER A 112 -5.49 15.23 13.70
N GLY A 113 -5.75 15.99 12.64
CA GLY A 113 -4.73 16.83 11.99
C GLY A 113 -3.74 16.03 11.12
N ILE A 114 -4.00 14.72 10.89
CA ILE A 114 -3.18 13.83 10.06
C ILE A 114 -3.93 13.57 8.75
N ALA A 115 -3.24 13.69 7.63
CA ALA A 115 -3.83 13.44 6.33
C ALA A 115 -3.88 11.94 6.01
N LEU A 116 -4.91 11.50 5.29
CA LEU A 116 -5.01 10.17 4.69
C LEU A 116 -4.90 10.29 3.18
N ILE A 117 -4.02 9.49 2.58
CA ILE A 117 -4.00 9.20 1.15
C ILE A 117 -4.39 7.73 0.99
N ASP A 118 -5.58 7.47 0.47
CA ASP A 118 -6.05 6.15 0.08
C ASP A 118 -5.43 5.81 -1.27
N SER A 119 -4.44 4.91 -1.27
CA SER A 119 -3.60 4.68 -2.44
C SER A 119 -3.24 3.21 -2.64
N PRO A 120 -4.23 2.35 -2.93
CA PRO A 120 -3.94 0.99 -3.33
C PRO A 120 -3.06 0.96 -4.58
N VAL A 121 -2.29 -0.13 -4.71
CA VAL A 121 -1.23 -0.26 -5.71
C VAL A 121 -1.51 -1.36 -6.73
N SER A 122 -0.91 -1.24 -7.91
CA SER A 122 -0.86 -2.28 -8.94
C SER A 122 0.56 -2.43 -9.46
N GLY A 123 0.92 -3.65 -9.94
CA GLY A 123 2.25 -3.98 -10.43
C GLY A 123 2.85 -5.22 -9.77
N GLY A 124 2.20 -5.75 -8.71
CA GLY A 124 2.62 -6.96 -8.00
C GLY A 124 4.04 -6.87 -7.43
N TYR A 125 4.59 -8.03 -7.06
CA TYR A 125 5.93 -8.13 -6.50
C TYR A 125 7.01 -7.49 -7.40
N PRO A 126 7.06 -7.74 -8.73
CA PRO A 126 8.07 -7.11 -9.59
C PRO A 126 8.00 -5.58 -9.57
N GLY A 127 6.80 -5.02 -9.60
CA GLY A 127 6.59 -3.58 -9.54
C GLY A 127 7.02 -2.98 -8.20
N ALA A 128 6.73 -3.66 -7.10
CA ALA A 128 7.15 -3.23 -5.77
C ALA A 128 8.69 -3.24 -5.64
N GLN A 129 9.35 -4.32 -6.06
CA GLN A 129 10.80 -4.43 -6.01
C GLN A 129 11.52 -3.45 -6.96
N GLY A 130 10.92 -3.17 -8.11
CA GLY A 130 11.46 -2.26 -9.12
C GLY A 130 11.18 -0.77 -8.88
N GLY A 131 10.32 -0.42 -7.93
CA GLY A 131 9.87 0.97 -7.72
C GLY A 131 9.01 1.48 -8.89
N THR A 132 8.29 0.61 -9.55
CA THR A 132 7.50 0.91 -10.74
C THR A 132 6.00 0.65 -10.56
N LEU A 133 5.54 0.68 -9.30
CA LEU A 133 4.13 0.52 -9.00
C LEU A 133 3.27 1.59 -9.66
N THR A 134 2.04 1.25 -9.95
CA THR A 134 0.99 2.21 -10.27
C THR A 134 0.17 2.46 -9.01
N LEU A 135 0.10 3.71 -8.59
CA LEU A 135 -0.70 4.16 -7.45
C LEU A 135 -2.03 4.75 -7.92
N MET A 136 -3.14 4.30 -7.34
CA MET A 136 -4.48 4.88 -7.53
C MET A 136 -4.80 5.72 -6.29
N ALA A 137 -4.30 6.95 -6.26
CA ALA A 137 -4.26 7.77 -5.07
C ALA A 137 -5.45 8.73 -4.96
N ALA A 138 -6.15 8.68 -3.85
CA ALA A 138 -7.20 9.60 -3.46
C ALA A 138 -6.87 10.28 -2.14
N GLY A 139 -6.88 11.61 -2.12
CA GLY A 139 -6.55 12.43 -0.97
C GLY A 139 -6.57 13.91 -1.34
N SER A 140 -6.49 14.79 -0.35
CA SER A 140 -6.44 16.24 -0.64
C SER A 140 -5.20 16.59 -1.47
N ASP A 141 -5.33 17.59 -2.33
CA ASP A 141 -4.20 18.06 -3.16
C ASP A 141 -2.99 18.44 -2.31
N ALA A 142 -3.21 19.10 -1.18
CA ALA A 142 -2.14 19.48 -0.26
C ALA A 142 -1.39 18.25 0.30
N ALA A 143 -2.10 17.17 0.66
CA ALA A 143 -1.47 15.93 1.12
C ALA A 143 -0.70 15.23 -0.01
N MET A 144 -1.29 15.20 -1.21
CA MET A 144 -0.69 14.61 -2.40
C MET A 144 0.60 15.33 -2.80
N ASP A 145 0.56 16.67 -2.86
CA ASP A 145 1.71 17.48 -3.24
C ASP A 145 2.84 17.39 -2.19
N LYS A 146 2.48 17.45 -0.90
CA LYS A 146 3.43 17.28 0.21
C LYS A 146 4.18 15.94 0.13
N ASN A 147 3.53 14.87 -0.31
CA ASN A 147 4.08 13.52 -0.33
C ASN A 147 4.47 13.02 -1.73
N LEU A 148 4.47 13.90 -2.74
CA LEU A 148 4.75 13.52 -4.12
C LEU A 148 6.10 12.78 -4.25
N ALA A 149 7.17 13.29 -3.66
CA ALA A 149 8.49 12.66 -3.71
C ALA A 149 8.51 11.28 -3.05
N VAL A 150 7.77 11.11 -1.93
CA VAL A 150 7.64 9.82 -1.23
C VAL A 150 6.90 8.81 -2.11
N MET A 151 5.84 9.23 -2.78
CA MET A 151 5.09 8.36 -3.71
C MET A 151 5.91 8.02 -4.96
N GLN A 152 6.64 8.99 -5.52
CA GLN A 152 7.50 8.78 -6.68
C GLN A 152 8.67 7.82 -6.40
N ALA A 153 9.13 7.73 -5.16
CA ALA A 153 10.18 6.79 -4.79
C ALA A 153 9.79 5.33 -5.02
N VAL A 154 8.51 5.00 -4.98
CA VAL A 154 7.98 3.63 -5.05
C VAL A 154 7.15 3.35 -6.31
N ALA A 155 6.86 4.38 -7.10
CA ALA A 155 5.91 4.30 -8.21
C ALA A 155 6.48 4.79 -9.54
N GLY A 156 6.16 4.06 -10.61
CA GLY A 156 6.35 4.52 -11.99
C GLY A 156 5.22 5.41 -12.49
N ALA A 157 4.02 5.27 -11.91
CA ALA A 157 2.86 6.09 -12.24
C ALA A 157 2.00 6.39 -11.00
N ILE A 158 1.52 7.62 -10.87
CA ILE A 158 0.63 8.06 -9.80
C ILE A 158 -0.61 8.69 -10.46
N HIS A 159 -1.75 8.03 -10.32
CA HIS A 159 -3.03 8.53 -10.77
C HIS A 159 -3.80 9.13 -9.59
N ARG A 160 -4.06 10.43 -9.65
CA ARG A 160 -4.97 11.10 -8.70
C ARG A 160 -6.39 10.78 -9.13
N VAL A 161 -7.05 9.86 -8.43
CA VAL A 161 -8.36 9.31 -8.80
C VAL A 161 -9.50 9.88 -7.99
N GLY A 162 -9.19 10.74 -7.01
CA GLY A 162 -10.19 11.39 -6.18
C GLY A 162 -9.58 12.16 -5.01
N THR A 163 -10.45 12.72 -4.17
CA THR A 163 -10.07 13.51 -3.00
C THR A 163 -10.48 12.89 -1.68
N ALA A 164 -11.32 11.85 -1.71
CA ALA A 164 -11.90 11.23 -0.54
C ALA A 164 -11.44 9.77 -0.36
N PRO A 165 -11.29 9.30 0.90
CA PRO A 165 -11.01 7.91 1.20
C PRO A 165 -12.04 6.95 0.59
N GLY A 166 -11.58 5.84 0.04
CA GLY A 166 -12.39 4.81 -0.63
C GLY A 166 -12.48 5.00 -2.15
N GLU A 167 -12.11 6.16 -2.71
CA GLU A 167 -12.09 6.36 -4.16
C GLU A 167 -10.93 5.61 -4.83
N GLY A 168 -9.75 5.59 -4.22
CA GLY A 168 -8.62 4.77 -4.65
C GLY A 168 -8.97 3.29 -4.65
N GLN A 169 -9.55 2.79 -3.55
CA GLN A 169 -9.99 1.40 -3.41
C GLN A 169 -11.10 1.04 -4.44
N THR A 170 -11.99 1.99 -4.77
CA THR A 170 -13.02 1.77 -5.79
C THR A 170 -12.39 1.54 -7.16
N VAL A 171 -11.43 2.37 -7.56
CA VAL A 171 -10.69 2.19 -8.82
C VAL A 171 -9.94 0.86 -8.81
N LYS A 172 -9.30 0.52 -7.69
CA LYS A 172 -8.61 -0.78 -7.53
C LYS A 172 -9.57 -1.95 -7.66
N ALA A 173 -10.76 -1.88 -7.07
CA ALA A 173 -11.77 -2.94 -7.18
C ALA A 173 -12.23 -3.14 -8.63
N CYS A 174 -12.47 -2.06 -9.38
CA CYS A 174 -12.80 -2.13 -10.81
C CYS A 174 -11.66 -2.80 -11.61
N LEU A 175 -10.41 -2.39 -11.36
CA LEU A 175 -9.24 -3.00 -12.02
C LEU A 175 -9.12 -4.50 -11.71
N GLN A 176 -9.30 -4.89 -10.44
CA GLN A 176 -9.20 -6.30 -10.03
C GLN A 176 -10.34 -7.14 -10.63
N SER A 177 -11.55 -6.60 -10.75
CA SER A 177 -12.67 -7.26 -11.43
C SER A 177 -12.35 -7.53 -12.91
N LEU A 178 -11.81 -6.54 -13.61
CA LEU A 178 -11.40 -6.70 -15.02
C LEU A 178 -10.31 -7.75 -15.17
N ILE A 179 -9.24 -7.66 -14.36
CA ILE A 179 -8.11 -8.61 -14.40
C ILE A 179 -8.59 -10.03 -14.10
N GLY A 180 -9.44 -10.21 -13.09
CA GLY A 180 -10.01 -11.51 -12.73
C GLY A 180 -10.81 -12.11 -13.88
N SER A 181 -11.64 -11.31 -14.54
CA SER A 181 -12.42 -11.75 -15.71
C SER A 181 -11.53 -12.17 -16.88
N ILE A 182 -10.48 -11.39 -17.19
CA ILE A 182 -9.53 -11.71 -18.25
C ILE A 182 -8.79 -13.01 -17.94
N PHE A 183 -8.31 -13.18 -16.71
CA PHE A 183 -7.61 -14.41 -16.32
C PHE A 183 -8.52 -15.63 -16.40
N SER A 184 -9.76 -15.53 -15.90
CA SER A 184 -10.71 -16.65 -15.99
C SER A 184 -10.98 -17.05 -17.44
N ALA A 185 -11.28 -16.11 -18.31
CA ALA A 185 -11.52 -16.38 -19.71
C ALA A 185 -10.26 -16.95 -20.43
N THR A 186 -9.08 -16.43 -20.10
CA THR A 186 -7.83 -16.91 -20.69
C THR A 186 -7.51 -18.34 -20.27
N PHE A 187 -7.64 -18.65 -18.96
CA PHE A 187 -7.37 -19.97 -18.45
C PHE A 187 -8.37 -21.01 -18.98
N GLU A 188 -9.65 -20.63 -19.10
CA GLU A 188 -10.67 -21.50 -19.70
C GLU A 188 -10.36 -21.77 -21.17
N ALA A 189 -9.99 -20.76 -21.95
CA ALA A 189 -9.58 -20.93 -23.35
C ALA A 189 -8.33 -21.81 -23.48
N CYS A 190 -7.31 -21.62 -22.63
CA CYS A 190 -6.11 -22.47 -22.61
C CYS A 190 -6.47 -23.91 -22.26
N LEU A 191 -7.34 -24.13 -21.29
CA LEU A 191 -7.77 -25.48 -20.88
C LEU A 191 -8.50 -26.19 -22.03
N LEU A 192 -9.42 -25.51 -22.71
CA LEU A 192 -10.13 -26.07 -23.88
C LEU A 192 -9.17 -26.41 -25.02
N TYR A 193 -8.17 -25.57 -25.27
CA TYR A 193 -7.18 -25.80 -26.33
C TYR A 193 -6.26 -26.99 -26.02
N THR A 194 -5.97 -27.25 -24.75
CA THR A 194 -5.05 -28.33 -24.33
C THR A 194 -5.77 -29.62 -23.93
N SER A 195 -7.10 -29.66 -23.90
CA SER A 195 -7.88 -30.85 -23.55
C SER A 195 -8.18 -31.69 -24.79
N ASP A 196 -8.13 -33.03 -24.64
CA ASP A 196 -8.48 -34.00 -25.70
C ASP A 196 -9.89 -33.81 -26.28
N ALA A 197 -10.78 -33.12 -25.56
CA ALA A 197 -12.11 -32.76 -26.04
C ALA A 197 -12.12 -31.89 -27.29
N ALA A 198 -11.04 -31.15 -27.57
CA ALA A 198 -10.88 -30.36 -28.78
C ALA A 198 -10.47 -31.24 -30.00
N ASP A 199 -9.86 -32.40 -29.77
CA ASP A 199 -9.37 -33.27 -30.83
C ASP A 199 -10.44 -34.29 -31.27
N GLU A 200 -11.43 -34.62 -30.45
CA GLU A 200 -12.47 -35.60 -30.75
C GLU A 200 -13.55 -35.08 -31.72
N GLY A 201 -13.59 -33.78 -32.03
CA GLY A 201 -14.63 -33.17 -32.87
C GLY A 201 -14.28 -33.00 -34.37
N LEU A 202 -13.05 -33.38 -34.79
CA LEU A 202 -12.56 -33.17 -36.16
C LEU A 202 -12.26 -34.47 -36.90
N GLY A 203 -12.82 -35.58 -36.45
CA GLY A 203 -12.77 -36.87 -37.15
C GLY A 203 -13.87 -37.05 -38.17
#